data_82e99460ad23d450f88d502e7a7c0dee
#
_entry.id   82e99460ad23d450f88d502e7a7c0dee
#
_cell.length_a   1.000
_cell.length_b   1.000
_cell.length_c   1.000
_cell.angle_alpha   90.00
_cell.angle_beta   90.00
_cell.angle_gamma   90.00
#
_symmetry.space_group_name_H-M   'P 1'
#
loop_
_entity.id
_entity.type
_entity.pdbx_description
1 polymer ?
#
loop_
_entity_poly.entity_id
_entity_poly.type
_entity_poly.pdbx_seq_one_letter_code
_entity_poly.pdbx_strand_id
1 'polypeptide(L)'
;MVICKEIDYYLKYAEEHPNWINKKRKLMLKNIVKPLLKRDDVFFDEKTYRNCIKYCESNYYKLFPFQKFIYAFAFMYKDDIPVFPKFFIKEGRGNGKDGFIVPLVNFFQTPLYGVKNYHVEIVANSEDQVKDTFKVAYDLSLIHISE
;
A
#
# COMPACT_ATOMS: atom_id res chain seq x y z
N MET A 1 9.47 -14.75 11.31
CA MET A 1 9.49 -13.36 11.84
C MET A 1 9.59 -12.39 10.67
N VAL A 2 8.70 -11.41 10.59
CA VAL A 2 8.66 -10.40 9.52
C VAL A 2 9.59 -9.22 9.88
N ILE A 3 10.51 -8.86 8.97
CA ILE A 3 11.43 -7.74 9.14
C ILE A 3 11.14 -6.72 8.03
N CYS A 4 10.74 -5.51 8.39
CA CYS A 4 10.48 -4.42 7.46
C CYS A 4 10.81 -3.06 8.11
N LYS A 5 11.85 -2.40 7.62
CA LYS A 5 12.34 -1.12 8.18
C LYS A 5 11.30 -0.01 8.17
N GLU A 6 10.37 0.01 7.23
CA GLU A 6 9.31 1.02 7.15
C GLU A 6 8.23 0.78 8.22
N ILE A 7 7.99 -0.47 8.57
CA ILE A 7 7.09 -0.80 9.69
C ILE A 7 7.77 -0.42 11.01
N ASP A 8 9.04 -0.77 11.18
CA ASP A 8 9.81 -0.44 12.39
C ASP A 8 9.92 1.08 12.58
N TYR A 9 10.20 1.81 11.48
CA TYR A 9 10.22 3.27 11.51
C TYR A 9 8.86 3.84 11.96
N TYR A 10 7.76 3.33 11.42
CA TYR A 10 6.42 3.83 11.76
C TYR A 10 6.02 3.50 13.21
N LEU A 11 6.40 2.32 13.71
CA LEU A 11 6.19 1.95 15.11
C LEU A 11 6.95 2.88 16.06
N LYS A 12 8.22 3.15 15.76
CA LYS A 12 9.04 4.08 16.52
C LYS A 12 8.45 5.51 16.49
N TYR A 13 8.09 5.99 15.32
CA TYR A 13 7.43 7.28 15.16
C TYR A 13 6.15 7.39 16.01
N ALA A 14 5.33 6.33 16.03
CA ALA A 14 4.10 6.31 16.83
C ALA A 14 4.36 6.31 18.34
N GLU A 15 5.47 5.73 18.80
CA GLU A 15 5.90 5.75 20.19
C GLU A 15 6.46 7.13 20.61
N GLU A 16 7.22 7.78 19.74
CA GLU A 16 7.80 9.11 19.97
C GLU A 16 6.73 10.24 19.90
N HIS A 17 5.65 10.03 19.13
CA HIS A 17 4.60 11.03 18.92
C HIS A 17 3.20 10.52 19.32
N PRO A 18 2.98 10.15 20.59
CA PRO A 18 1.74 9.48 21.01
C PRO A 18 0.49 10.36 20.84
N ASN A 19 0.64 11.69 20.85
CA ASN A 19 -0.47 12.62 20.68
C ASN A 19 -0.94 12.77 19.22
N TRP A 20 -0.11 12.36 18.24
CA TRP A 20 -0.43 12.41 16.82
C TRP A 20 -1.10 11.13 16.32
N ILE A 21 -1.13 10.11 17.16
CA ILE A 21 -1.69 8.79 16.83
C ILE A 21 -3.00 8.60 17.62
N ASN A 22 -4.11 8.46 16.90
CA ASN A 22 -5.40 8.26 17.54
C ASN A 22 -5.52 6.88 18.22
N LYS A 23 -6.50 6.74 19.13
CA LYS A 23 -6.73 5.53 19.93
C LYS A 23 -6.87 4.26 19.08
N LYS A 24 -7.62 4.33 17.98
CA LYS A 24 -7.85 3.17 17.08
C LYS A 24 -6.55 2.70 16.44
N ARG A 25 -5.72 3.64 15.99
CA ARG A 25 -4.40 3.34 15.39
C ARG A 25 -3.45 2.74 16.44
N LYS A 26 -3.41 3.27 17.66
CA LYS A 26 -2.64 2.68 18.76
C LYS A 26 -3.03 1.23 19.03
N LEU A 27 -4.34 0.94 19.09
CA LEU A 27 -4.83 -0.42 19.27
C LEU A 27 -4.46 -1.34 18.10
N MET A 28 -4.56 -0.86 16.86
CA MET A 28 -4.15 -1.61 15.68
C MET A 28 -2.65 -1.97 15.74
N LEU A 29 -1.79 -0.99 16.04
CA LEU A 29 -0.34 -1.22 16.14
C LEU A 29 -0.01 -2.24 17.24
N LYS A 30 -0.68 -2.14 18.41
CA LYS A 30 -0.44 -3.03 19.55
C LYS A 30 -0.97 -4.44 19.32
N ASN A 31 -2.19 -4.58 18.82
CA ASN A 31 -2.93 -5.85 18.83
C ASN A 31 -2.85 -6.61 17.49
N ILE A 32 -2.49 -5.94 16.40
CA ILE A 32 -2.40 -6.55 15.07
C ILE A 32 -0.96 -6.51 14.58
N VAL A 33 -0.36 -5.33 14.46
CA VAL A 33 0.95 -5.18 13.81
C VAL A 33 2.06 -5.85 14.64
N LYS A 34 2.22 -5.51 15.92
CA LYS A 34 3.29 -6.09 16.76
C LYS A 34 3.21 -7.62 16.89
N PRO A 35 2.04 -8.25 17.07
CA PRO A 35 1.93 -9.71 17.03
C PRO A 35 2.25 -10.31 15.67
N LEU A 36 1.81 -9.67 14.57
CA LEU A 36 2.08 -10.13 13.21
C LEU A 36 3.58 -10.24 12.92
N LEU A 37 4.37 -9.24 13.33
CA LEU A 37 5.83 -9.24 13.10
C LEU A 37 6.56 -10.40 13.77
N LYS A 38 5.98 -10.99 14.82
CA LYS A 38 6.53 -12.13 15.55
C LYS A 38 6.17 -13.47 14.94
N ARG A 39 5.29 -13.50 13.94
CA ARG A 39 4.82 -14.74 13.32
C ARG A 39 5.89 -15.32 12.41
N ASP A 40 6.10 -16.64 12.52
CA ASP A 40 7.03 -17.38 11.66
C ASP A 40 6.32 -17.99 10.43
N ASP A 41 4.98 -18.05 10.45
CA ASP A 41 4.14 -18.55 9.37
C ASP A 41 3.76 -17.46 8.33
N VAL A 42 4.30 -16.26 8.46
CA VAL A 42 4.09 -15.15 7.54
C VAL A 42 5.37 -14.86 6.76
N PHE A 43 5.25 -14.93 5.45
CA PHE A 43 6.30 -14.52 4.50
C PHE A 43 6.06 -13.06 4.07
N PHE A 44 7.09 -12.23 4.15
CA PHE A 44 7.10 -10.88 3.59
C PHE A 44 7.89 -10.88 2.29
N ASP A 45 7.23 -10.63 1.17
CA ASP A 45 7.90 -10.49 -0.14
C ASP A 45 8.57 -9.11 -0.24
N GLU A 46 9.70 -8.99 0.44
CA GLU A 46 10.47 -7.75 0.46
C GLU A 46 10.91 -7.32 -0.93
N LYS A 47 11.28 -8.26 -1.80
CA LYS A 47 11.75 -7.98 -3.16
C LYS A 47 10.67 -7.26 -3.97
N THR A 48 9.46 -7.82 -4.02
CA THR A 48 8.33 -7.23 -4.75
C THR A 48 7.88 -5.92 -4.11
N TYR A 49 7.88 -5.84 -2.77
CA TYR A 49 7.62 -4.60 -2.05
C TYR A 49 8.62 -3.49 -2.41
N ARG A 50 9.93 -3.77 -2.46
CA ARG A 50 10.96 -2.79 -2.86
C ARG A 50 10.77 -2.33 -4.30
N ASN A 51 10.44 -3.24 -5.20
CA ASN A 51 10.11 -2.92 -6.57
C ASN A 51 8.90 -1.98 -6.66
N CYS A 52 7.86 -2.24 -5.86
CA CYS A 52 6.69 -1.38 -5.77
C CYS A 52 7.04 0.04 -5.29
N ILE A 53 7.80 0.18 -4.21
CA ILE A 53 8.25 1.50 -3.73
C ILE A 53 9.04 2.24 -4.79
N LYS A 54 10.02 1.55 -5.43
CA LYS A 54 10.83 2.14 -6.48
C LYS A 54 9.98 2.58 -7.67
N TYR A 55 9.06 1.75 -8.13
CA TYR A 55 8.12 2.05 -9.21
C TYR A 55 7.29 3.29 -8.89
N CYS A 56 6.66 3.33 -7.72
CA CYS A 56 5.84 4.46 -7.30
C CYS A 56 6.64 5.76 -7.20
N GLU A 57 7.84 5.72 -6.59
CA GLU A 57 8.65 6.92 -6.40
C GLU A 57 9.33 7.40 -7.69
N SER A 58 9.53 6.52 -8.68
CA SER A 58 10.09 6.90 -9.99
C SER A 58 9.05 7.49 -10.93
N ASN A 59 7.79 7.05 -10.83
CA ASN A 59 6.75 7.40 -11.80
C ASN A 59 5.73 8.42 -11.28
N TYR A 60 5.66 8.61 -9.95
CA TYR A 60 4.64 9.49 -9.35
C TYR A 60 5.28 10.54 -8.44
N TYR A 61 5.50 10.19 -7.18
CA TYR A 61 6.07 11.08 -6.17
C TYR A 61 6.69 10.29 -5.03
N LYS A 62 7.50 10.93 -4.24
CA LYS A 62 8.10 10.32 -3.05
C LYS A 62 7.03 9.96 -2.03
N LEU A 63 6.93 8.68 -1.70
CA LEU A 63 5.94 8.16 -0.76
C LEU A 63 6.23 8.61 0.67
N PHE A 64 5.20 9.02 1.37
CA PHE A 64 5.27 9.31 2.80
C PHE A 64 5.51 8.04 3.62
N PRO A 65 6.13 8.13 4.81
CA PRO A 65 6.39 6.98 5.66
C PRO A 65 5.15 6.13 5.98
N PHE A 66 4.00 6.76 6.23
CA PHE A 66 2.76 6.03 6.51
C PHE A 66 2.23 5.27 5.29
N GLN A 67 2.46 5.77 4.07
CA GLN A 67 2.07 5.09 2.83
C GLN A 67 2.93 3.84 2.63
N LYS A 68 4.24 3.95 2.80
CA LYS A 68 5.17 2.81 2.76
C LYS A 68 4.81 1.76 3.81
N PHE A 69 4.45 2.20 5.02
CA PHE A 69 3.97 1.33 6.09
C PHE A 69 2.72 0.54 5.65
N ILE A 70 1.72 1.20 5.08
CA ILE A 70 0.49 0.51 4.62
C ILE A 70 0.77 -0.44 3.46
N TYR A 71 1.58 -0.02 2.49
CA TYR A 71 1.93 -0.85 1.34
C TYR A 71 2.60 -2.18 1.74
N ALA A 72 3.41 -2.19 2.80
CA ALA A 72 4.10 -3.39 3.24
C ALA A 72 3.14 -4.56 3.55
N PHE A 73 1.95 -4.28 4.04
CA PHE A 73 0.95 -5.32 4.35
C PHE A 73 0.34 -5.97 3.10
N ALA A 74 0.39 -5.30 1.95
CA ALA A 74 -0.08 -5.89 0.69
C ALA A 74 0.87 -7.00 0.15
N PHE A 75 2.08 -7.08 0.68
CA PHE A 75 3.10 -8.04 0.27
C PHE A 75 3.41 -9.09 1.36
N MET A 76 2.45 -9.34 2.24
CA MET A 76 2.54 -10.36 3.27
C MET A 76 1.65 -11.56 2.94
N TYR A 77 2.23 -12.75 2.96
CA TYR A 77 1.59 -13.99 2.55
C TYR A 77 1.73 -15.07 3.63
N LYS A 78 0.76 -15.96 3.66
CA LYS A 78 0.80 -17.23 4.37
C LYS A 78 0.34 -18.31 3.41
N ASP A 79 1.16 -19.32 3.19
CA ASP A 79 0.86 -20.41 2.25
C ASP A 79 0.42 -19.89 0.86
N ASP A 80 1.14 -18.88 0.33
CA ASP A 80 0.88 -18.16 -0.91
C ASP A 80 -0.46 -17.37 -0.95
N ILE A 81 -1.16 -17.28 0.17
CA ILE A 81 -2.39 -16.52 0.30
C ILE A 81 -2.09 -15.18 0.98
N PRO A 82 -2.59 -14.03 0.46
CA PRO A 82 -2.44 -12.74 1.11
C PRO A 82 -2.96 -12.77 2.55
N VAL A 83 -2.15 -12.35 3.52
CA VAL A 83 -2.57 -12.23 4.93
C VAL A 83 -3.65 -11.16 5.07
N PHE A 84 -3.57 -10.11 4.26
CA PHE A 84 -4.54 -9.02 4.22
C PHE A 84 -5.18 -8.92 2.83
N PRO A 85 -6.21 -9.72 2.53
CA PRO A 85 -6.88 -9.69 1.22
C PRO A 85 -7.77 -8.46 1.04
N LYS A 86 -8.01 -7.69 2.11
CA LYS A 86 -8.86 -6.49 2.10
C LYS A 86 -8.24 -5.38 2.94
N PHE A 87 -8.28 -4.15 2.41
CA PHE A 87 -7.89 -2.94 3.10
C PHE A 87 -9.07 -2.00 3.20
N PHE A 88 -9.33 -1.48 4.40
CA PHE A 88 -10.28 -0.42 4.62
C PHE A 88 -9.53 0.85 5.05
N ILE A 89 -9.45 1.81 4.13
CA ILE A 89 -8.74 3.07 4.34
C ILE A 89 -9.74 4.21 4.39
N LYS A 90 -9.81 4.90 5.53
CA LYS A 90 -10.66 6.07 5.72
C LYS A 90 -9.79 7.31 5.90
N GLU A 91 -9.89 8.21 4.95
CA GLU A 91 -9.21 9.50 4.96
C GLU A 91 -10.20 10.64 4.73
N GLY A 92 -9.87 11.83 5.21
CA GLY A 92 -10.63 13.03 4.94
C GLY A 92 -10.61 13.41 3.45
N ARG A 93 -11.62 14.12 2.99
CA ARG A 93 -11.68 14.66 1.63
C ARG A 93 -10.47 15.57 1.38
N GLY A 94 -9.83 15.43 0.22
CA GLY A 94 -8.66 16.22 -0.15
C GLY A 94 -7.32 15.75 0.41
N ASN A 95 -7.26 14.66 1.17
CA ASN A 95 -6.01 14.14 1.76
C ASN A 95 -5.20 13.22 0.82
N GLY A 96 -5.46 13.26 -0.49
CA GLY A 96 -4.65 12.56 -1.47
C GLY A 96 -4.89 11.04 -1.53
N LYS A 97 -6.08 10.57 -1.17
CA LYS A 97 -6.45 9.15 -1.19
C LYS A 97 -6.20 8.50 -2.55
N ASP A 98 -6.57 9.17 -3.64
CA ASP A 98 -6.40 8.66 -4.99
C ASP A 98 -4.91 8.58 -5.36
N GLY A 99 -4.14 9.61 -5.02
CA GLY A 99 -2.68 9.59 -5.16
C GLY A 99 -1.99 8.49 -4.34
N PHE A 100 -2.61 8.03 -3.26
CA PHE A 100 -2.10 6.92 -2.48
C PHE A 100 -2.40 5.55 -3.11
N ILE A 101 -3.60 5.35 -3.66
CA ILE A 101 -4.05 4.05 -4.17
C ILE A 101 -3.61 3.80 -5.61
N VAL A 102 -3.70 4.81 -6.47
CA VAL A 102 -3.42 4.67 -7.91
C VAL A 102 -2.02 4.13 -8.22
N PRO A 103 -0.92 4.61 -7.62
CA PRO A 103 0.40 4.06 -7.86
C PRO A 103 0.52 2.56 -7.51
N LEU A 104 -0.09 2.15 -6.40
CA LEU A 104 -0.10 0.74 -5.97
C LEU A 104 -0.89 -0.13 -6.96
N VAL A 105 -2.06 0.32 -7.37
CA VAL A 105 -2.91 -0.38 -8.35
C VAL A 105 -2.19 -0.53 -9.68
N ASN A 106 -1.57 0.53 -10.18
CA ASN A 106 -0.81 0.48 -11.43
C ASN A 106 0.40 -0.45 -11.31
N PHE A 107 1.09 -0.47 -10.19
CA PHE A 107 2.18 -1.44 -9.95
C PHE A 107 1.70 -2.89 -10.09
N PHE A 108 0.54 -3.25 -9.55
CA PHE A 108 -0.02 -4.59 -9.66
C PHE A 108 -0.30 -5.02 -11.11
N GLN A 109 -0.52 -4.07 -12.01
CA GLN A 109 -0.73 -4.32 -13.44
C GLN A 109 0.57 -4.41 -14.24
N THR A 110 1.72 -4.09 -13.63
CA THR A 110 3.02 -4.19 -14.30
C THR A 110 3.61 -5.60 -14.24
N PRO A 111 4.49 -5.96 -15.19
CA PRO A 111 5.25 -7.21 -15.13
C PRO A 111 6.14 -7.35 -13.88
N LEU A 112 6.46 -6.22 -13.22
CA LEU A 112 7.27 -6.19 -12.00
C LEU A 112 6.58 -6.88 -10.81
N TYR A 113 5.25 -6.93 -10.81
CA TYR A 113 4.48 -7.67 -9.81
C TYR A 113 4.53 -9.19 -10.04
N GLY A 114 4.71 -9.61 -11.31
CA GLY A 114 4.88 -11.02 -11.66
C GLY A 114 3.56 -11.80 -11.84
N VAL A 115 2.41 -11.18 -11.66
CA VAL A 115 1.10 -11.80 -11.91
C VAL A 115 0.59 -11.36 -13.28
N LYS A 116 0.40 -12.32 -14.18
CA LYS A 116 -0.14 -12.04 -15.52
C LYS A 116 -1.63 -11.74 -15.44
N ASN A 117 -2.07 -10.76 -16.23
CA ASN A 117 -3.49 -10.39 -16.36
C ASN A 117 -4.15 -10.03 -15.01
N TYR A 118 -3.42 -9.30 -14.16
CA TYR A 118 -3.96 -8.82 -12.90
C TYR A 118 -5.13 -7.86 -13.18
N HIS A 119 -6.33 -8.26 -12.77
CA HIS A 119 -7.54 -7.48 -12.99
C HIS A 119 -7.78 -6.51 -11.83
N VAL A 120 -8.07 -5.26 -12.16
CA VAL A 120 -8.41 -4.22 -11.18
C VAL A 120 -9.75 -3.61 -11.54
N GLU A 121 -10.63 -3.53 -10.57
CA GLU A 121 -11.92 -2.87 -10.68
C GLU A 121 -11.97 -1.64 -9.77
N ILE A 122 -12.47 -0.53 -10.31
CA ILE A 122 -12.70 0.71 -9.55
C ILE A 122 -14.20 0.91 -9.46
N VAL A 123 -14.72 0.93 -8.24
CA VAL A 123 -16.15 1.10 -7.97
C VAL A 123 -16.35 2.33 -7.08
N ALA A 124 -17.30 3.20 -7.43
CA ALA A 124 -17.68 4.36 -6.63
C ALA A 124 -19.19 4.63 -6.74
N ASN A 125 -19.69 5.52 -5.88
CA ASN A 125 -21.11 5.88 -5.84
C ASN A 125 -21.56 6.76 -7.01
N SER A 126 -20.63 7.36 -7.75
CA SER A 126 -20.93 8.17 -8.93
C SER A 126 -19.89 7.94 -10.03
N GLU A 127 -20.31 8.12 -11.28
CA GLU A 127 -19.46 8.01 -12.46
C GLU A 127 -18.31 9.03 -12.44
N ASP A 128 -18.55 10.25 -11.99
CA ASP A 128 -17.53 11.29 -11.94
C ASP A 128 -16.40 10.92 -10.98
N GLN A 129 -16.71 10.31 -9.83
CA GLN A 129 -15.68 9.84 -8.90
C GLN A 129 -14.81 8.71 -9.47
N VAL A 130 -15.42 7.82 -10.28
CA VAL A 130 -14.66 6.77 -10.98
C VAL A 130 -13.79 7.36 -12.06
N LYS A 131 -14.33 8.31 -12.86
CA LYS A 131 -13.62 8.92 -13.98
C LYS A 131 -12.34 9.64 -13.53
N ASP A 132 -12.39 10.40 -12.44
CA ASP A 132 -11.23 11.13 -11.95
C ASP A 132 -10.11 10.16 -11.53
N THR A 133 -10.43 9.14 -10.75
CA THR A 133 -9.45 8.14 -10.32
C THR A 133 -8.93 7.30 -11.48
N PHE A 134 -9.82 6.86 -12.37
CA PHE A 134 -9.47 6.06 -13.55
C PHE A 134 -8.60 6.85 -14.54
N LYS A 135 -8.91 8.13 -14.76
CA LYS A 135 -8.13 8.99 -15.66
C LYS A 135 -6.68 9.08 -15.21
N VAL A 136 -6.44 9.30 -13.92
CA VAL A 136 -5.07 9.34 -13.38
C VAL A 136 -4.35 8.02 -13.58
N ALA A 137 -5.03 6.89 -13.35
CA ALA A 137 -4.47 5.55 -13.59
C ALA A 137 -4.17 5.30 -15.07
N TYR A 138 -5.10 5.70 -15.95
CA TYR A 138 -5.00 5.52 -17.40
C TYR A 138 -3.91 6.38 -18.03
N ASP A 139 -3.89 7.68 -17.74
CA ASP A 139 -2.91 8.60 -18.28
C ASP A 139 -1.47 8.17 -17.95
N LEU A 140 -1.27 7.61 -16.76
CA LEU A 140 0.02 7.12 -16.33
C LEU A 140 0.37 5.75 -16.94
N SER A 141 -0.61 4.90 -17.22
CA SER A 141 -0.37 3.63 -17.94
C SER A 141 0.09 3.86 -19.39
N LEU A 142 -0.37 4.93 -20.04
CA LEU A 142 0.04 5.27 -21.41
C LEU A 142 1.50 5.72 -21.50
N ILE A 143 2.04 6.38 -20.47
CA ILE A 143 3.44 6.80 -20.43
C ILE A 143 4.38 5.59 -20.47
N HIS A 144 3.97 4.46 -19.91
CA HIS A 144 4.79 3.24 -19.86
C HIS A 144 4.69 2.35 -21.12
N ILE A 145 3.75 2.63 -22.02
CA ILE A 145 3.62 1.88 -23.28
C ILE A 145 4.53 2.50 -24.37
N SER A 146 4.99 3.72 -24.18
CA SER A 146 5.80 4.49 -25.15
C SER A 146 7.32 4.42 -24.90
N GLU A 147 7.78 3.71 -23.87
CA GLU A 147 9.20 3.39 -23.60
C GLU A 147 9.46 1.89 -23.83
#